data_41f38bb5891616a37a8f9fafe804f8ef
#
_entry.id   41f38bb5891616a37a8f9fafe804f8ef
#
_cell.length_a   1.000
_cell.length_b   1.000
_cell.length_c   1.000
_cell.angle_alpha   90.00
_cell.angle_beta   90.00
_cell.angle_gamma   90.00
#
_symmetry.space_group_name_H-M   'P 1'
#
loop_
_entity.id
_entity.type
_entity.pdbx_description
1 polymer ?
#
loop_
_entity_poly.entity_id
_entity_poly.type
_entity_poly.pdbx_seq_one_letter_code
_entity_poly.pdbx_strand_id
1 'polypeptide(L)'
;MQSISQIKEILGNCSMEELPEQIKQFEEDSRKGVQNMLASFRKKWEKHQQELERLEEILLYERGLWSAGYDLVAGIDEVGRGPLAGPVVAAAVILPKECKIEGVNDSKKLSAKKREELYDVILEKAVSYGIGVVSNERIDEINILQATYEAMREALSQLKPRAEYILADAVTIPMVSTPQKGIIGGDGKSMSIGAASIVAKVYRDRLMDAYDAAYPGYGFASNKGYGAAEHIAGIKKQGITPIHRKTFLKSLLPQQGDTAVDKGQRGEALAAKQMERMGYEILERNFHALKAEIDIIAKKENMIVFTEVKYRQNEEMGTPAEAVDYRKQQNILRAAKVYIAQNCLMEQGYDFRFDVAEVLNSEGKTYFRYTEDAFQL
;
A
#
# COMPACT_ATOMS: atom_id res chain seq x y z
N MET A 1 6.54 37.30 -48.69
CA MET A 1 6.29 35.92 -48.18
C MET A 1 7.24 35.72 -47.00
N GLN A 2 6.71 35.35 -45.83
CA GLN A 2 7.53 35.16 -44.63
C GLN A 2 8.45 33.95 -44.77
N SER A 3 9.61 33.98 -44.14
CA SER A 3 10.49 32.81 -44.09
C SER A 3 9.91 31.70 -43.16
N ILE A 4 10.31 30.45 -43.37
CA ILE A 4 9.88 29.32 -42.52
C ILE A 4 10.25 29.59 -41.08
N SER A 5 11.41 30.20 -40.79
CA SER A 5 11.85 30.58 -39.47
C SER A 5 10.93 31.60 -38.79
N GLN A 6 10.50 32.62 -39.52
CA GLN A 6 9.57 33.64 -39.02
C GLN A 6 8.19 33.02 -38.70
N ILE A 7 7.67 32.14 -39.56
CA ILE A 7 6.40 31.45 -39.32
C ILE A 7 6.52 30.57 -38.06
N LYS A 8 7.66 29.86 -37.89
CA LYS A 8 7.92 29.03 -36.69
C LYS A 8 7.94 29.88 -35.41
N GLU A 9 8.51 31.04 -35.45
CA GLU A 9 8.57 31.99 -34.35
C GLU A 9 7.18 32.51 -33.99
N ILE A 10 6.37 32.90 -34.97
CA ILE A 10 4.98 33.34 -34.77
C ILE A 10 4.16 32.23 -34.08
N LEU A 11 4.16 31.02 -34.65
CA LEU A 11 3.41 29.89 -34.11
C LEU A 11 3.96 29.40 -32.76
N GLY A 12 5.24 29.62 -32.51
CA GLY A 12 5.88 29.22 -31.23
C GLY A 12 5.58 30.18 -30.09
N ASN A 13 5.33 31.44 -30.37
CA ASN A 13 5.10 32.51 -29.40
C ASN A 13 3.62 32.79 -29.12
N CYS A 14 2.68 32.28 -29.95
CA CYS A 14 1.26 32.44 -29.69
C CYS A 14 0.74 31.51 -28.58
N SER A 15 -0.32 31.92 -27.93
CA SER A 15 -1.03 31.09 -26.96
C SER A 15 -1.68 29.86 -27.60
N MET A 16 -2.01 28.84 -26.84
CA MET A 16 -2.73 27.66 -27.35
C MET A 16 -4.14 28.00 -27.83
N GLU A 17 -4.76 29.05 -27.31
CA GLU A 17 -6.07 29.56 -27.71
C GLU A 17 -6.00 30.22 -29.09
N GLU A 18 -4.93 30.98 -29.36
CA GLU A 18 -4.72 31.69 -30.64
C GLU A 18 -4.15 30.77 -31.74
N LEU A 19 -3.54 29.65 -31.36
CA LEU A 19 -2.82 28.78 -32.28
C LEU A 19 -3.65 28.32 -33.51
N PRO A 20 -4.94 27.93 -33.38
CA PRO A 20 -5.75 27.54 -34.54
C PRO A 20 -5.90 28.66 -35.59
N GLU A 21 -6.16 29.89 -35.14
CA GLU A 21 -6.30 31.04 -36.03
C GLU A 21 -4.96 31.40 -36.68
N GLN A 22 -3.86 31.30 -35.96
CA GLN A 22 -2.52 31.51 -36.52
C GLN A 22 -2.16 30.43 -37.56
N ILE A 23 -2.52 29.15 -37.32
CA ILE A 23 -2.32 28.07 -38.29
C ILE A 23 -3.08 28.36 -39.60
N LYS A 24 -4.35 28.82 -39.53
CA LYS A 24 -5.16 29.16 -40.71
C LYS A 24 -4.49 30.18 -41.60
N GLN A 25 -3.79 31.17 -41.03
CA GLN A 25 -3.13 32.23 -41.82
C GLN A 25 -2.06 31.68 -42.78
N PHE A 26 -1.50 30.50 -42.48
CA PHE A 26 -0.43 29.87 -43.27
C PHE A 26 -0.89 28.59 -43.98
N GLU A 27 -2.18 28.27 -43.96
CA GLU A 27 -2.71 27.01 -44.49
C GLU A 27 -2.53 26.83 -45.99
N GLU A 28 -2.61 27.96 -46.73
CA GLU A 28 -2.44 28.01 -48.20
C GLU A 28 -0.96 28.00 -48.63
N ASP A 29 0.00 28.07 -47.71
CA ASP A 29 1.42 28.03 -48.05
C ASP A 29 1.84 26.61 -48.48
N SER A 30 2.06 26.41 -49.76
CA SER A 30 2.34 25.10 -50.37
C SER A 30 3.74 24.56 -50.09
N ARG A 31 4.62 25.35 -49.46
CA ARG A 31 5.98 24.91 -49.14
C ARG A 31 5.95 23.70 -48.16
N LYS A 32 6.56 22.58 -48.55
CA LYS A 32 6.58 21.35 -47.77
C LYS A 32 7.08 21.53 -46.31
N GLY A 33 8.07 22.43 -46.11
CA GLY A 33 8.59 22.77 -44.79
C GLY A 33 7.55 23.47 -43.91
N VAL A 34 6.70 24.35 -44.49
CA VAL A 34 5.60 25.00 -43.77
C VAL A 34 4.52 23.98 -43.45
N GLN A 35 4.09 23.14 -44.38
CA GLN A 35 3.04 22.15 -44.17
C GLN A 35 3.43 21.13 -43.07
N ASN A 36 4.68 20.65 -43.04
CA ASN A 36 5.17 19.78 -41.99
C ASN A 36 5.16 20.46 -40.60
N MET A 37 5.50 21.72 -40.57
CA MET A 37 5.50 22.53 -39.35
C MET A 37 4.06 22.75 -38.85
N LEU A 38 3.13 23.14 -39.72
CA LEU A 38 1.72 23.29 -39.39
C LEU A 38 1.13 21.99 -38.84
N ALA A 39 1.44 20.84 -39.45
CA ALA A 39 1.02 19.53 -38.94
C ALA A 39 1.53 19.26 -37.51
N SER A 40 2.79 19.65 -37.22
CA SER A 40 3.35 19.53 -35.87
C SER A 40 2.63 20.42 -34.85
N PHE A 41 2.30 21.67 -35.22
CA PHE A 41 1.57 22.57 -34.33
C PHE A 41 0.11 22.16 -34.15
N ARG A 42 -0.57 21.64 -35.21
CA ARG A 42 -1.91 21.04 -35.09
C ARG A 42 -1.91 19.89 -34.07
N LYS A 43 -0.95 18.96 -34.19
CA LYS A 43 -0.81 17.86 -33.24
C LYS A 43 -0.56 18.34 -31.80
N LYS A 44 0.20 19.44 -31.64
CA LYS A 44 0.42 20.06 -30.32
C LYS A 44 -0.88 20.60 -29.73
N TRP A 45 -1.68 21.29 -30.56
CA TRP A 45 -2.97 21.83 -30.17
C TRP A 45 -3.99 20.73 -29.86
N GLU A 46 -4.09 19.70 -30.67
CA GLU A 46 -4.96 18.53 -30.42
C GLU A 46 -4.64 17.85 -29.07
N LYS A 47 -3.36 17.68 -28.80
CA LYS A 47 -2.93 17.15 -27.48
C LYS A 47 -3.33 18.04 -26.32
N HIS A 48 -3.24 19.35 -26.50
CA HIS A 48 -3.67 20.29 -25.47
C HIS A 48 -5.19 20.21 -25.24
N GLN A 49 -6.00 20.13 -26.32
CA GLN A 49 -7.45 19.95 -26.21
C GLN A 49 -7.79 18.63 -25.46
N GLN A 50 -7.15 17.52 -25.82
CA GLN A 50 -7.33 16.25 -25.14
C GLN A 50 -6.96 16.35 -23.65
N GLU A 51 -5.91 17.09 -23.31
CA GLU A 51 -5.54 17.32 -21.91
C GLU A 51 -6.59 18.16 -21.18
N LEU A 52 -7.13 19.21 -21.80
CA LEU A 52 -8.23 20.00 -21.21
C LEU A 52 -9.47 19.14 -20.94
N GLU A 53 -9.88 18.33 -21.92
CA GLU A 53 -10.99 17.38 -21.75
C GLU A 53 -10.73 16.41 -20.59
N ARG A 54 -9.53 15.84 -20.52
CA ARG A 54 -9.14 14.96 -19.41
C ARG A 54 -9.18 15.67 -18.05
N LEU A 55 -8.76 16.94 -18.00
CA LEU A 55 -8.82 17.74 -16.77
C LEU A 55 -10.26 17.99 -16.31
N GLU A 56 -11.21 18.13 -17.24
CA GLU A 56 -12.63 18.18 -16.91
C GLU A 56 -13.12 16.86 -16.28
N GLU A 57 -12.71 15.73 -16.86
CA GLU A 57 -13.10 14.40 -16.37
C GLU A 57 -12.57 14.11 -14.96
N ILE A 58 -11.30 14.42 -14.68
CA ILE A 58 -10.71 14.12 -13.37
C ILE A 58 -11.16 15.09 -12.24
N LEU A 59 -11.95 16.12 -12.57
CA LEU A 59 -12.62 17.00 -11.59
C LEU A 59 -14.06 16.54 -11.25
N LEU A 60 -14.57 15.52 -11.89
CA LEU A 60 -15.98 15.09 -11.72
C LEU A 60 -16.31 14.69 -10.27
N TYR A 61 -15.38 14.04 -9.58
CA TYR A 61 -15.59 13.66 -8.18
C TYR A 61 -15.67 14.89 -7.27
N GLU A 62 -14.74 15.81 -7.42
CA GLU A 62 -14.68 17.05 -6.66
C GLU A 62 -15.90 17.91 -6.93
N ARG A 63 -16.31 18.08 -8.19
CA ARG A 63 -17.51 18.85 -8.58
C ARG A 63 -18.79 18.28 -7.97
N GLY A 64 -18.94 16.96 -7.99
CA GLY A 64 -20.06 16.30 -7.34
C GLY A 64 -20.14 16.62 -5.86
N LEU A 65 -19.00 16.68 -5.17
CA LEU A 65 -18.92 17.03 -3.75
C LEU A 65 -19.15 18.52 -3.51
N TRP A 66 -18.58 19.41 -4.32
CA TRP A 66 -18.85 20.85 -4.23
C TRP A 66 -20.34 21.17 -4.44
N SER A 67 -20.99 20.48 -5.37
CA SER A 67 -22.44 20.60 -5.61
C SER A 67 -23.27 20.09 -4.44
N ALA A 68 -22.73 19.16 -3.65
CA ALA A 68 -23.33 18.65 -2.42
C ALA A 68 -23.03 19.52 -1.18
N GLY A 69 -22.29 20.61 -1.34
CA GLY A 69 -21.99 21.58 -0.28
C GLY A 69 -20.69 21.34 0.50
N TYR A 70 -19.81 20.41 0.04
CA TYR A 70 -18.49 20.22 0.62
C TYR A 70 -17.46 21.08 -0.12
N ASP A 71 -17.00 22.16 0.47
CA ASP A 71 -16.08 23.11 -0.17
C ASP A 71 -14.61 22.66 -0.11
N LEU A 72 -14.23 22.05 1.01
CA LEU A 72 -12.86 21.61 1.29
C LEU A 72 -12.70 20.10 1.08
N VAL A 73 -12.47 19.71 -0.18
CA VAL A 73 -12.28 18.29 -0.57
C VAL A 73 -10.78 17.98 -0.59
N ALA A 74 -10.34 17.04 0.24
CA ALA A 74 -8.97 16.56 0.25
C ALA A 74 -8.83 15.28 -0.59
N GLY A 75 -7.85 15.23 -1.48
CA GLY A 75 -7.32 13.99 -2.05
C GLY A 75 -6.22 13.44 -1.16
N ILE A 76 -6.14 12.11 -1.03
CA ILE A 76 -5.08 11.43 -0.27
C ILE A 76 -4.60 10.18 -1.00
N ASP A 77 -3.29 9.99 -1.00
CA ASP A 77 -2.62 8.80 -1.56
C ASP A 77 -1.37 8.46 -0.76
N GLU A 78 -0.87 7.22 -0.90
CA GLU A 78 0.35 6.75 -0.25
C GLU A 78 1.38 6.20 -1.23
N VAL A 79 2.63 6.21 -0.79
CA VAL A 79 3.77 5.63 -1.51
C VAL A 79 4.68 4.87 -0.56
N GLY A 80 5.33 3.83 -1.07
CA GLY A 80 6.35 3.12 -0.30
C GLY A 80 5.82 1.94 0.50
N ARG A 81 4.71 1.29 0.12
CA ARG A 81 4.22 0.07 0.77
C ARG A 81 5.08 -1.15 0.48
N GLY A 82 5.54 -1.34 -0.76
CA GLY A 82 6.27 -2.52 -1.21
C GLY A 82 7.80 -2.55 -1.05
N PRO A 83 8.53 -1.42 -0.85
CA PRO A 83 9.97 -1.42 -0.67
C PRO A 83 10.46 -2.21 0.55
N LEU A 84 11.68 -2.74 0.45
CA LEU A 84 12.40 -3.44 1.53
C LEU A 84 13.05 -2.47 2.53
N ALA A 85 13.17 -1.19 2.16
CA ALA A 85 13.78 -0.15 2.98
C ALA A 85 13.05 1.20 2.87
N GLY A 86 13.17 2.02 3.90
CA GLY A 86 12.60 3.36 4.00
C GLY A 86 11.16 3.38 4.49
N PRO A 87 10.63 4.59 4.76
CA PRO A 87 9.31 4.80 5.33
C PRO A 87 8.18 4.53 4.31
N VAL A 88 6.95 4.39 4.83
CA VAL A 88 5.75 4.66 4.06
C VAL A 88 5.38 6.14 4.22
N VAL A 89 4.99 6.79 3.14
CA VAL A 89 4.64 8.21 3.10
C VAL A 89 3.25 8.35 2.52
N ALA A 90 2.40 9.15 3.15
CA ALA A 90 1.12 9.58 2.60
C ALA A 90 1.10 11.10 2.47
N ALA A 91 0.38 11.62 1.48
CA ALA A 91 0.11 13.04 1.37
C ALA A 91 -1.39 13.29 1.23
N ALA A 92 -1.87 14.36 1.83
CA ALA A 92 -3.22 14.88 1.68
C ALA A 92 -3.16 16.29 1.10
N VAL A 93 -3.98 16.59 0.08
CA VAL A 93 -3.97 17.88 -0.63
C VAL A 93 -5.39 18.38 -0.83
N ILE A 94 -5.66 19.63 -0.44
CA ILE A 94 -6.88 20.37 -0.78
C ILE A 94 -6.52 21.41 -1.83
N LEU A 95 -7.12 21.30 -2.99
CA LEU A 95 -6.97 22.28 -4.06
C LEU A 95 -8.13 23.29 -4.05
N PRO A 96 -7.95 24.51 -4.59
CA PRO A 96 -9.07 25.43 -4.82
C PRO A 96 -10.12 24.80 -5.76
N LYS A 97 -11.37 25.20 -5.62
CA LYS A 97 -12.42 24.79 -6.56
C LYS A 97 -12.03 25.11 -7.99
N GLU A 98 -12.36 24.19 -8.89
CA GLU A 98 -12.06 24.29 -10.33
C GLU A 98 -10.55 24.44 -10.65
N CYS A 99 -9.67 24.14 -9.69
CA CYS A 99 -8.22 24.19 -9.94
C CYS A 99 -7.81 23.07 -10.89
N LYS A 100 -7.32 23.45 -12.06
CA LYS A 100 -6.76 22.54 -13.06
C LYS A 100 -5.24 22.68 -13.06
N ILE A 101 -4.55 21.56 -12.95
CA ILE A 101 -3.09 21.50 -13.05
C ILE A 101 -2.74 20.52 -14.17
N GLU A 102 -2.29 21.08 -15.31
CA GLU A 102 -1.93 20.30 -16.50
C GLU A 102 -0.83 19.30 -16.18
N GLY A 103 -1.04 18.06 -16.61
CA GLY A 103 -0.11 16.96 -16.42
C GLY A 103 -0.24 16.20 -15.11
N VAL A 104 -1.10 16.62 -14.17
CA VAL A 104 -1.43 15.79 -12.99
C VAL A 104 -2.06 14.48 -13.45
N ASN A 105 -1.47 13.36 -13.05
CA ASN A 105 -1.87 12.00 -13.42
C ASN A 105 -1.24 11.04 -12.40
N ASP A 106 -1.56 9.75 -12.50
CA ASP A 106 -0.82 8.68 -11.80
C ASP A 106 0.68 8.95 -11.81
N SER A 107 1.27 9.14 -10.62
CA SER A 107 2.67 9.55 -10.46
C SER A 107 3.66 8.58 -11.10
N LYS A 108 3.28 7.31 -11.28
CA LYS A 108 4.11 6.26 -11.90
C LYS A 108 4.23 6.43 -13.42
N LYS A 109 3.27 7.14 -14.05
CA LYS A 109 3.28 7.45 -15.49
C LYS A 109 4.11 8.69 -15.84
N LEU A 110 4.51 9.46 -14.84
CA LEU A 110 5.24 10.70 -15.01
C LEU A 110 6.76 10.48 -14.91
N SER A 111 7.55 11.25 -15.69
CA SER A 111 8.99 11.29 -15.48
C SER A 111 9.34 11.96 -14.15
N ALA A 112 10.52 11.64 -13.59
CA ALA A 112 10.98 12.26 -12.35
C ALA A 112 11.00 13.80 -12.45
N LYS A 113 11.53 14.35 -13.56
CA LYS A 113 11.55 15.79 -13.81
C LYS A 113 10.14 16.40 -13.80
N LYS A 114 9.16 15.74 -14.46
CA LYS A 114 7.79 16.25 -14.49
C LYS A 114 7.11 16.20 -13.14
N ARG A 115 7.40 15.16 -12.33
CA ARG A 115 6.90 15.10 -10.95
C ARG A 115 7.45 16.23 -10.08
N GLU A 116 8.74 16.55 -10.19
CA GLU A 116 9.36 17.68 -9.46
C GLU A 116 8.73 19.01 -9.84
N GLU A 117 8.55 19.29 -11.15
CA GLU A 117 7.86 20.49 -11.63
C GLU A 117 6.43 20.59 -11.08
N LEU A 118 5.69 19.49 -11.11
CA LEU A 118 4.31 19.44 -10.62
C LEU A 118 4.22 19.56 -9.08
N TYR A 119 5.19 19.02 -8.37
CA TYR A 119 5.26 19.13 -6.91
C TYR A 119 5.24 20.60 -6.47
N ASP A 120 6.09 21.42 -7.05
CA ASP A 120 6.16 22.85 -6.72
C ASP A 120 4.85 23.57 -7.07
N VAL A 121 4.30 23.31 -8.27
CA VAL A 121 3.02 23.88 -8.71
C VAL A 121 1.85 23.46 -7.78
N ILE A 122 1.82 22.19 -7.36
CA ILE A 122 0.77 21.70 -6.47
C ILE A 122 0.85 22.40 -5.11
N LEU A 123 2.05 22.50 -4.53
CA LEU A 123 2.21 23.13 -3.22
C LEU A 123 1.90 24.64 -3.25
N GLU A 124 2.25 25.33 -4.34
CA GLU A 124 1.92 26.74 -4.54
C GLU A 124 0.41 26.98 -4.64
N LYS A 125 -0.32 26.11 -5.36
CA LYS A 125 -1.75 26.24 -5.58
C LYS A 125 -2.63 25.66 -4.47
N ALA A 126 -2.10 24.78 -3.65
CA ALA A 126 -2.89 24.10 -2.61
C ALA A 126 -3.43 25.07 -1.56
N VAL A 127 -4.72 24.96 -1.24
CA VAL A 127 -5.33 25.62 -0.07
C VAL A 127 -4.70 25.11 1.22
N SER A 128 -4.43 23.80 1.24
CA SER A 128 -3.78 23.13 2.37
C SER A 128 -3.20 21.80 1.91
N TYR A 129 -2.09 21.40 2.52
CA TYR A 129 -1.53 20.06 2.33
C TYR A 129 -0.92 19.54 3.64
N GLY A 130 -0.75 18.24 3.73
CA GLY A 130 -0.07 17.57 4.84
C GLY A 130 0.61 16.33 4.35
N ILE A 131 1.73 15.97 5.01
CA ILE A 131 2.55 14.80 4.67
C ILE A 131 2.77 13.99 5.94
N GLY A 132 2.31 12.73 5.94
CA GLY A 132 2.55 11.79 7.02
C GLY A 132 3.63 10.79 6.65
N VAL A 133 4.53 10.53 7.61
CA VAL A 133 5.71 9.68 7.41
C VAL A 133 5.79 8.67 8.53
N VAL A 134 5.65 7.38 8.22
CA VAL A 134 5.79 6.31 9.21
C VAL A 134 7.04 5.50 8.93
N SER A 135 7.90 5.38 9.94
CA SER A 135 9.23 4.77 9.83
C SER A 135 9.18 3.27 9.54
N ASN A 136 10.31 2.73 9.10
CA ASN A 136 10.47 1.29 8.90
C ASN A 136 10.35 0.49 10.21
N GLU A 137 10.81 1.03 11.34
CA GLU A 137 10.65 0.40 12.66
C GLU A 137 9.16 0.27 13.00
N ARG A 138 8.40 1.36 12.80
CA ARG A 138 6.98 1.35 13.06
C ARG A 138 6.22 0.40 12.13
N ILE A 139 6.65 0.30 10.85
CA ILE A 139 6.11 -0.71 9.90
C ILE A 139 6.35 -2.13 10.42
N ASP A 140 7.54 -2.41 10.97
CA ASP A 140 7.88 -3.71 11.54
C ASP A 140 7.05 -4.04 12.79
N GLU A 141 6.65 -3.04 13.58
CA GLU A 141 5.81 -3.20 14.77
C GLU A 141 4.34 -3.49 14.45
N ILE A 142 3.73 -2.68 13.57
CA ILE A 142 2.27 -2.66 13.38
C ILE A 142 1.80 -3.20 12.03
N ASN A 143 2.69 -3.68 11.17
CA ASN A 143 2.56 -4.03 9.76
C ASN A 143 2.32 -2.85 8.82
N ILE A 144 2.52 -3.10 7.51
CA ILE A 144 2.46 -2.06 6.47
C ILE A 144 1.06 -1.46 6.29
N LEU A 145 -0.01 -2.24 6.49
CA LEU A 145 -1.37 -1.73 6.32
C LEU A 145 -1.70 -0.70 7.42
N GLN A 146 -1.42 -1.04 8.68
CA GLN A 146 -1.66 -0.14 9.80
C GLN A 146 -0.75 1.10 9.74
N ALA A 147 0.51 0.92 9.33
CA ALA A 147 1.45 2.02 9.10
C ALA A 147 0.99 2.97 7.98
N THR A 148 0.39 2.43 6.91
CA THR A 148 -0.21 3.25 5.85
C THR A 148 -1.36 4.10 6.39
N TYR A 149 -2.27 3.50 7.16
CA TYR A 149 -3.36 4.26 7.78
C TYR A 149 -2.86 5.30 8.80
N GLU A 150 -1.79 4.99 9.55
CA GLU A 150 -1.16 5.94 10.47
C GLU A 150 -0.59 7.13 9.69
N ALA A 151 0.16 6.91 8.60
CA ALA A 151 0.66 7.98 7.73
C ALA A 151 -0.46 8.82 7.12
N MET A 152 -1.55 8.20 6.67
CA MET A 152 -2.71 8.92 6.13
C MET A 152 -3.37 9.81 7.19
N ARG A 153 -3.57 9.31 8.41
CA ARG A 153 -4.13 10.11 9.51
C ARG A 153 -3.23 11.27 9.89
N GLU A 154 -1.91 11.05 9.91
CA GLU A 154 -0.93 12.10 10.16
C GLU A 154 -1.00 13.19 9.09
N ALA A 155 -1.03 12.82 7.79
CA ALA A 155 -1.19 13.78 6.70
C ALA A 155 -2.48 14.60 6.83
N LEU A 156 -3.62 13.95 7.12
CA LEU A 156 -4.90 14.64 7.32
C LEU A 156 -4.90 15.58 8.52
N SER A 157 -4.20 15.22 9.60
CA SER A 157 -4.13 16.04 10.83
C SER A 157 -3.42 17.38 10.63
N GLN A 158 -2.55 17.47 9.63
CA GLN A 158 -1.77 18.68 9.30
C GLN A 158 -2.57 19.68 8.46
N LEU A 159 -3.70 19.29 7.87
CA LEU A 159 -4.50 20.18 7.02
C LEU A 159 -5.07 21.37 7.80
N LYS A 160 -4.84 22.59 7.30
CA LYS A 160 -5.35 23.86 7.83
C LYS A 160 -5.74 24.79 6.66
N PRO A 161 -7.04 24.92 6.32
CA PRO A 161 -8.22 24.36 6.98
C PRO A 161 -8.33 22.83 6.86
N ARG A 162 -9.12 22.21 7.75
CA ARG A 162 -9.39 20.75 7.71
C ARG A 162 -10.30 20.40 6.53
N ALA A 163 -10.16 19.18 6.03
CA ALA A 163 -11.03 18.66 5.00
C ALA A 163 -12.46 18.44 5.51
N GLU A 164 -13.45 18.78 4.70
CA GLU A 164 -14.87 18.46 4.90
C GLU A 164 -15.25 17.11 4.28
N TYR A 165 -14.53 16.70 3.24
CA TYR A 165 -14.66 15.40 2.59
C TYR A 165 -13.29 14.90 2.13
N ILE A 166 -13.10 13.56 2.12
CA ILE A 166 -11.84 12.93 1.72
C ILE A 166 -12.09 11.99 0.53
N LEU A 167 -11.32 12.17 -0.54
CA LEU A 167 -11.18 11.23 -1.64
C LEU A 167 -9.86 10.46 -1.46
N ALA A 168 -9.91 9.14 -1.30
CA ALA A 168 -8.74 8.31 -1.06
C ALA A 168 -8.50 7.33 -2.23
N ASP A 169 -7.23 7.02 -2.54
CA ASP A 169 -6.95 5.95 -3.51
C ASP A 169 -7.28 4.58 -2.89
N ALA A 170 -8.30 3.92 -3.41
CA ALA A 170 -8.75 2.54 -3.15
C ALA A 170 -9.02 2.14 -1.69
N VAL A 171 -8.94 3.05 -0.69
CA VAL A 171 -9.09 2.70 0.73
C VAL A 171 -10.14 3.54 1.46
N THR A 172 -10.63 3.00 2.57
CA THR A 172 -11.32 3.76 3.62
C THR A 172 -10.41 3.82 4.84
N ILE A 173 -10.13 5.03 5.34
CA ILE A 173 -9.16 5.26 6.41
C ILE A 173 -9.86 5.08 7.76
N PRO A 174 -9.47 4.08 8.57
CA PRO A 174 -10.08 3.86 9.87
C PRO A 174 -9.81 5.02 10.85
N MET A 175 -10.72 5.21 11.82
CA MET A 175 -10.61 6.24 12.86
C MET A 175 -10.57 7.68 12.34
N VAL A 176 -11.14 7.93 11.17
CA VAL A 176 -11.36 9.26 10.59
C VAL A 176 -12.86 9.49 10.50
N SER A 177 -13.36 10.53 11.20
CA SER A 177 -14.79 10.86 11.25
C SER A 177 -15.26 11.69 10.05
N THR A 178 -14.33 12.33 9.33
CA THR A 178 -14.65 13.08 8.10
C THR A 178 -15.22 12.13 7.06
N PRO A 179 -16.34 12.47 6.39
CA PRO A 179 -16.90 11.69 5.29
C PRO A 179 -15.82 11.39 4.23
N GLN A 180 -15.80 10.15 3.73
CA GLN A 180 -14.74 9.74 2.82
C GLN A 180 -15.24 8.74 1.77
N LYS A 181 -14.56 8.71 0.63
CA LYS A 181 -14.82 7.77 -0.47
C LYS A 181 -13.52 7.23 -1.04
N GLY A 182 -13.38 5.89 -1.04
CA GLY A 182 -12.31 5.20 -1.76
C GLY A 182 -12.61 5.13 -3.27
N ILE A 183 -11.63 5.48 -4.11
CA ILE A 183 -11.73 5.42 -5.57
C ILE A 183 -10.60 4.54 -6.09
N ILE A 184 -10.92 3.40 -6.68
CA ILE A 184 -9.93 2.49 -7.26
C ILE A 184 -9.23 3.16 -8.44
N GLY A 185 -7.90 3.34 -8.37
CA GLY A 185 -7.09 4.08 -9.31
C GLY A 185 -7.45 5.58 -9.30
N GLY A 186 -7.68 6.11 -8.11
CA GLY A 186 -8.08 7.49 -7.87
C GLY A 186 -7.04 8.50 -8.31
N ASP A 187 -5.77 8.13 -8.25
CA ASP A 187 -4.62 8.94 -8.72
C ASP A 187 -4.71 9.34 -10.20
N GLY A 188 -5.41 8.55 -11.03
CA GLY A 188 -5.71 8.89 -12.42
C GLY A 188 -7.12 9.42 -12.68
N LYS A 189 -8.00 9.49 -11.67
CA LYS A 189 -9.43 9.79 -11.80
C LYS A 189 -9.92 10.99 -10.99
N SER A 190 -9.10 11.50 -10.08
CA SER A 190 -9.38 12.66 -9.23
C SER A 190 -8.18 13.59 -9.23
N MET A 191 -8.41 14.87 -9.42
CA MET A 191 -7.37 15.90 -9.44
C MET A 191 -6.67 15.98 -8.09
N SER A 192 -7.41 15.95 -7.00
CA SER A 192 -6.86 16.06 -5.65
C SER A 192 -6.09 14.79 -5.22
N ILE A 193 -6.55 13.58 -5.60
CA ILE A 193 -5.79 12.35 -5.34
C ILE A 193 -4.52 12.31 -6.19
N GLY A 194 -4.60 12.66 -7.49
CA GLY A 194 -3.42 12.74 -8.37
C GLY A 194 -2.38 13.74 -7.86
N ALA A 195 -2.81 14.88 -7.33
CA ALA A 195 -1.93 15.84 -6.68
C ALA A 195 -1.27 15.25 -5.43
N ALA A 196 -2.03 14.57 -4.57
CA ALA A 196 -1.52 13.91 -3.38
C ALA A 196 -0.50 12.81 -3.72
N SER A 197 -0.78 11.99 -4.75
CA SER A 197 0.12 10.96 -5.27
C SER A 197 1.49 11.53 -5.66
N ILE A 198 1.50 12.65 -6.40
CA ILE A 198 2.73 13.32 -6.81
C ILE A 198 3.49 13.85 -5.59
N VAL A 199 2.80 14.52 -4.66
CA VAL A 199 3.42 15.07 -3.43
C VAL A 199 4.04 13.97 -2.60
N ALA A 200 3.32 12.90 -2.31
CA ALA A 200 3.84 11.76 -1.56
C ALA A 200 5.06 11.13 -2.26
N LYS A 201 4.97 10.95 -3.59
CA LYS A 201 6.02 10.32 -4.40
C LYS A 201 7.30 11.14 -4.41
N VAL A 202 7.22 12.44 -4.69
CA VAL A 202 8.40 13.32 -4.72
C VAL A 202 9.05 13.41 -3.35
N TYR A 203 8.26 13.60 -2.30
CA TYR A 203 8.76 13.67 -0.94
C TYR A 203 9.54 12.40 -0.55
N ARG A 204 8.94 11.22 -0.81
CA ARG A 204 9.60 9.96 -0.52
C ARG A 204 10.84 9.71 -1.38
N ASP A 205 10.79 10.05 -2.66
CA ASP A 205 11.95 9.87 -3.56
C ASP A 205 13.13 10.71 -3.09
N ARG A 206 12.92 11.97 -2.66
CA ARG A 206 13.94 12.84 -2.06
C ARG A 206 14.53 12.24 -0.76
N LEU A 207 13.69 11.63 0.09
CA LEU A 207 14.18 10.91 1.28
C LEU A 207 15.09 9.73 0.90
N MET A 208 14.70 8.97 -0.12
CA MET A 208 15.51 7.82 -0.56
C MET A 208 16.81 8.25 -1.22
N ASP A 209 16.87 9.41 -1.88
CA ASP A 209 18.11 10.00 -2.39
C ASP A 209 19.06 10.42 -1.25
N ALA A 210 18.49 11.00 -0.18
CA ALA A 210 19.29 11.31 1.02
C ALA A 210 19.81 10.04 1.73
N TYR A 211 19.00 8.98 1.76
CA TYR A 211 19.45 7.68 2.29
C TYR A 211 20.50 7.00 1.42
N ASP A 212 20.51 7.20 0.11
CA ASP A 212 21.55 6.68 -0.78
C ASP A 212 22.91 7.30 -0.46
N ALA A 213 22.91 8.60 -0.18
CA ALA A 213 24.12 9.31 0.26
C ALA A 213 24.61 8.85 1.65
N ALA A 214 23.69 8.56 2.57
CA ALA A 214 24.01 8.12 3.93
C ALA A 214 24.43 6.63 3.99
N TYR A 215 23.89 5.80 3.11
CA TYR A 215 24.11 4.36 3.04
C TYR A 215 24.49 3.93 1.61
N PRO A 216 25.71 4.22 1.14
CA PRO A 216 26.13 3.93 -0.23
C PRO A 216 26.21 2.41 -0.51
N GLY A 217 25.96 2.03 -1.76
CA GLY A 217 26.10 0.65 -2.23
C GLY A 217 24.84 -0.21 -2.17
N TYR A 218 23.68 0.40 -1.87
CA TYR A 218 22.35 -0.24 -1.95
C TYR A 218 21.53 0.27 -3.15
N GLY A 219 21.97 1.36 -3.80
CA GLY A 219 21.33 1.96 -4.96
C GLY A 219 19.97 2.60 -4.64
N PHE A 220 19.78 3.14 -3.45
CA PHE A 220 18.48 3.71 -3.02
C PHE A 220 18.02 4.87 -3.89
N ALA A 221 18.94 5.64 -4.47
CA ALA A 221 18.62 6.71 -5.41
C ALA A 221 17.95 6.18 -6.69
N SER A 222 18.32 4.99 -7.15
CA SER A 222 17.75 4.38 -8.35
C SER A 222 16.52 3.52 -8.04
N ASN A 223 16.64 2.61 -7.07
CA ASN A 223 15.61 1.61 -6.77
C ASN A 223 14.58 2.06 -5.73
N LYS A 224 14.77 3.21 -5.07
CA LYS A 224 13.88 3.79 -4.05
C LYS A 224 13.51 2.81 -2.92
N GLY A 225 14.43 1.87 -2.62
CA GLY A 225 14.30 0.86 -1.59
C GLY A 225 13.57 -0.42 -2.02
N TYR A 226 13.15 -0.53 -3.29
CA TYR A 226 12.57 -1.77 -3.81
C TYR A 226 13.63 -2.87 -3.96
N GLY A 227 13.19 -4.13 -3.98
CA GLY A 227 14.05 -5.31 -4.06
C GLY A 227 14.69 -5.53 -5.44
N ALA A 228 15.31 -4.51 -6.01
CA ALA A 228 16.09 -4.62 -7.24
C ALA A 228 17.37 -5.43 -7.01
N ALA A 229 17.94 -5.98 -8.08
CA ALA A 229 19.14 -6.82 -8.00
C ALA A 229 20.32 -6.12 -7.30
N GLU A 230 20.52 -4.83 -7.56
CA GLU A 230 21.54 -4.00 -6.90
C GLU A 230 21.30 -3.89 -5.39
N HIS A 231 20.06 -3.64 -4.96
CA HIS A 231 19.69 -3.55 -3.54
C HIS A 231 19.94 -4.87 -2.81
N ILE A 232 19.49 -5.99 -3.40
CA ILE A 232 19.72 -7.33 -2.86
C ILE A 232 21.22 -7.66 -2.78
N ALA A 233 22.01 -7.28 -3.80
CA ALA A 233 23.45 -7.46 -3.79
C ALA A 233 24.12 -6.61 -2.67
N GLY A 234 23.68 -5.38 -2.46
CA GLY A 234 24.10 -4.53 -1.35
C GLY A 234 23.83 -5.18 0.01
N ILE A 235 22.62 -5.68 0.23
CA ILE A 235 22.24 -6.40 1.47
C ILE A 235 23.13 -7.63 1.69
N LYS A 236 23.37 -8.44 0.65
CA LYS A 236 24.23 -9.63 0.76
C LYS A 236 25.70 -9.28 1.07
N LYS A 237 26.20 -8.17 0.54
CA LYS A 237 27.60 -7.75 0.69
C LYS A 237 27.87 -7.01 2.00
N GLN A 238 26.95 -6.14 2.42
CA GLN A 238 27.18 -5.18 3.50
C GLN A 238 26.24 -5.38 4.70
N GLY A 239 25.25 -6.31 4.59
CA GLY A 239 24.20 -6.48 5.59
C GLY A 239 23.06 -5.48 5.41
N ILE A 240 22.22 -5.35 6.44
CA ILE A 240 21.10 -4.40 6.47
C ILE A 240 21.52 -3.09 7.14
N THR A 241 20.91 -1.98 6.73
CA THR A 241 21.04 -0.68 7.38
C THR A 241 19.88 -0.42 8.34
N PRO A 242 19.93 0.63 9.20
CA PRO A 242 18.84 0.99 10.10
C PRO A 242 17.49 1.27 9.41
N ILE A 243 17.50 1.66 8.12
CA ILE A 243 16.26 1.95 7.38
C ILE A 243 15.61 0.74 6.73
N HIS A 244 16.20 -0.46 6.84
CA HIS A 244 15.60 -1.67 6.29
C HIS A 244 14.44 -2.17 7.15
N ARG A 245 13.42 -2.71 6.49
CA ARG A 245 12.25 -3.34 7.11
C ARG A 245 12.55 -4.81 7.37
N LYS A 246 12.86 -5.14 8.62
CA LYS A 246 13.29 -6.51 9.02
C LYS A 246 12.23 -7.56 8.68
N THR A 247 10.94 -7.21 8.87
CA THR A 247 9.83 -8.12 8.55
C THR A 247 9.73 -8.46 7.08
N PHE A 248 10.17 -7.56 6.18
CA PHE A 248 10.14 -7.76 4.71
C PHE A 248 11.36 -8.56 4.21
N LEU A 249 12.42 -8.65 5.00
CA LEU A 249 13.68 -9.30 4.65
C LEU A 249 13.81 -10.74 5.14
N LYS A 250 12.81 -11.27 5.86
CA LYS A 250 12.87 -12.62 6.46
C LYS A 250 13.24 -13.73 5.48
N SER A 251 12.90 -13.59 4.20
CA SER A 251 13.25 -14.56 3.15
C SER A 251 14.61 -14.31 2.49
N LEU A 252 15.21 -13.14 2.67
CA LEU A 252 16.45 -12.71 2.00
C LEU A 252 17.68 -12.76 2.92
N LEU A 253 17.47 -12.64 4.23
CA LEU A 253 18.55 -12.72 5.20
C LEU A 253 18.87 -14.20 5.46
N PRO A 254 20.17 -14.58 5.53
CA PRO A 254 20.54 -15.89 6.04
C PRO A 254 19.93 -16.01 7.44
N GLN A 255 19.16 -17.05 7.68
CA GLN A 255 18.55 -17.30 8.98
C GLN A 255 19.68 -17.50 10.00
N GLN A 256 20.03 -16.45 10.73
CA GLN A 256 20.66 -16.63 12.04
C GLN A 256 19.58 -17.29 12.88
N GLY A 257 19.81 -18.56 13.16
CA GLY A 257 18.90 -19.56 13.74
C GLY A 257 17.57 -18.98 14.24
N ASP A 258 16.47 -19.41 13.60
CA ASP A 258 15.12 -19.04 14.01
C ASP A 258 15.02 -19.11 15.54
N THR A 259 14.59 -18.03 16.18
CA THR A 259 14.25 -18.11 17.61
C THR A 259 13.11 -19.11 17.78
N ALA A 260 12.94 -19.68 18.96
CA ALA A 260 11.82 -20.60 19.22
C ALA A 260 10.46 -19.96 18.89
N VAL A 261 10.34 -18.64 19.04
CA VAL A 261 9.13 -17.84 18.71
C VAL A 261 8.91 -17.76 17.20
N ASP A 262 9.95 -17.51 16.39
CA ASP A 262 9.83 -17.46 14.93
C ASP A 262 9.45 -18.81 14.34
N LYS A 263 9.98 -19.89 14.93
CA LYS A 263 9.63 -21.27 14.56
C LYS A 263 8.17 -21.60 14.88
N GLY A 264 7.67 -21.17 16.04
CA GLY A 264 6.28 -21.31 16.44
C GLY A 264 5.33 -20.64 15.46
N GLN A 265 5.50 -19.32 15.21
CA GLN A 265 4.66 -18.54 14.28
C GLN A 265 4.65 -19.10 12.86
N ARG A 266 5.78 -19.65 12.39
CA ARG A 266 5.88 -20.28 11.08
C ARG A 266 5.12 -21.61 11.02
N GLY A 267 5.19 -22.40 12.08
CA GLY A 267 4.42 -23.62 12.25
C GLY A 267 2.92 -23.36 12.22
N GLU A 268 2.45 -22.38 12.99
CA GLU A 268 1.05 -21.95 13.05
C GLU A 268 0.53 -21.47 11.69
N ALA A 269 1.32 -20.68 10.94
CA ALA A 269 0.93 -20.19 9.61
C ALA A 269 0.79 -21.35 8.61
N LEU A 270 1.68 -22.35 8.68
CA LEU A 270 1.60 -23.54 7.84
C LEU A 270 0.42 -24.43 8.23
N ALA A 271 0.17 -24.62 9.54
CA ALA A 271 -0.95 -25.38 10.06
C ALA A 271 -2.29 -24.76 9.62
N ALA A 272 -2.48 -23.45 9.80
CA ALA A 272 -3.67 -22.73 9.37
C ALA A 272 -3.94 -22.94 7.86
N LYS A 273 -2.93 -22.78 7.01
CA LYS A 273 -3.06 -23.00 5.56
C LYS A 273 -3.43 -24.43 5.18
N GLN A 274 -2.95 -25.43 5.95
CA GLN A 274 -3.34 -26.82 5.70
C GLN A 274 -4.77 -27.10 6.19
N MET A 275 -5.17 -26.54 7.33
CA MET A 275 -6.55 -26.65 7.83
C MET A 275 -7.55 -26.03 6.85
N GLU A 276 -7.24 -24.86 6.24
CA GLU A 276 -8.06 -24.26 5.17
C GLU A 276 -8.21 -25.22 3.98
N ARG A 277 -7.14 -25.90 3.56
CA ARG A 277 -7.18 -26.90 2.48
C ARG A 277 -8.02 -28.13 2.85
N MET A 278 -8.13 -28.45 4.14
CA MET A 278 -8.99 -29.52 4.67
C MET A 278 -10.45 -29.08 4.84
N GLY A 279 -10.78 -27.82 4.47
CA GLY A 279 -12.13 -27.27 4.51
C GLY A 279 -12.51 -26.62 5.84
N TYR A 280 -11.54 -26.29 6.70
CA TYR A 280 -11.77 -25.50 7.91
C TYR A 280 -11.76 -24.00 7.57
N GLU A 281 -12.68 -23.27 8.14
CA GLU A 281 -12.69 -21.80 8.19
C GLU A 281 -11.95 -21.35 9.44
N ILE A 282 -10.85 -20.58 9.28
CA ILE A 282 -10.09 -20.05 10.42
C ILE A 282 -10.84 -18.86 11.02
N LEU A 283 -11.30 -18.98 12.24
CA LEU A 283 -12.03 -17.95 12.96
C LEU A 283 -11.09 -16.98 13.67
N GLU A 284 -10.08 -17.52 14.38
CA GLU A 284 -9.12 -16.71 15.13
C GLU A 284 -7.79 -17.44 15.27
N ARG A 285 -6.70 -16.68 15.43
CA ARG A 285 -5.36 -17.19 15.69
C ARG A 285 -4.77 -16.50 16.90
N ASN A 286 -3.98 -17.24 17.69
CA ASN A 286 -3.29 -16.72 18.87
C ASN A 286 -4.28 -16.09 19.87
N PHE A 287 -5.38 -16.80 20.15
CA PHE A 287 -6.37 -16.35 21.12
C PHE A 287 -5.82 -16.47 22.54
N HIS A 288 -5.81 -15.36 23.27
CA HIS A 288 -5.31 -15.30 24.65
C HIS A 288 -6.44 -15.09 25.66
N ALA A 289 -6.52 -15.98 26.65
CA ALA A 289 -7.42 -15.82 27.80
C ALA A 289 -6.86 -16.50 29.09
N LEU A 290 -7.07 -15.87 30.23
CA LEU A 290 -6.69 -16.43 31.54
C LEU A 290 -5.23 -16.93 31.64
N LYS A 291 -4.27 -16.21 31.03
CA LYS A 291 -2.85 -16.60 30.91
C LYS A 291 -2.61 -17.87 30.09
N ALA A 292 -3.54 -18.25 29.24
CA ALA A 292 -3.44 -19.34 28.27
C ALA A 292 -3.60 -18.83 26.85
N GLU A 293 -3.09 -19.62 25.90
CA GLU A 293 -3.13 -19.32 24.47
C GLU A 293 -3.67 -20.52 23.72
N ILE A 294 -4.47 -20.26 22.67
CA ILE A 294 -4.93 -21.24 21.69
C ILE A 294 -4.38 -20.77 20.33
N ASP A 295 -3.60 -21.62 19.68
CA ASP A 295 -2.89 -21.23 18.48
C ASP A 295 -3.83 -20.99 17.29
N ILE A 296 -4.85 -21.87 17.09
CA ILE A 296 -5.83 -21.73 16.02
C ILE A 296 -7.22 -22.13 16.53
N ILE A 297 -8.21 -21.29 16.27
CA ILE A 297 -9.64 -21.59 16.42
C ILE A 297 -10.25 -21.59 15.01
N ALA A 298 -10.89 -22.72 14.66
CA ALA A 298 -11.47 -22.88 13.33
C ALA A 298 -12.83 -23.54 13.38
N LYS A 299 -13.57 -23.44 12.28
CA LYS A 299 -14.91 -24.02 12.12
C LYS A 299 -14.93 -24.94 10.91
N LYS A 300 -15.61 -26.07 11.05
CA LYS A 300 -15.99 -26.94 9.93
C LYS A 300 -17.39 -27.48 10.17
N GLU A 301 -18.30 -27.18 9.27
CA GLU A 301 -19.72 -27.52 9.42
C GLU A 301 -20.29 -26.98 10.74
N ASN A 302 -20.75 -27.86 11.64
CA ASN A 302 -21.28 -27.50 12.95
C ASN A 302 -20.25 -27.66 14.09
N MET A 303 -18.97 -27.89 13.77
CA MET A 303 -17.88 -28.12 14.72
C MET A 303 -16.99 -26.92 14.85
N ILE A 304 -16.75 -26.45 16.07
CA ILE A 304 -15.69 -25.49 16.40
C ILE A 304 -14.52 -26.28 16.95
N VAL A 305 -13.34 -26.11 16.36
CA VAL A 305 -12.12 -26.80 16.77
C VAL A 305 -11.12 -25.83 17.37
N PHE A 306 -10.54 -26.25 18.51
CA PHE A 306 -9.47 -25.55 19.21
C PHE A 306 -8.18 -26.34 18.99
N THR A 307 -7.26 -25.77 18.19
CA THR A 307 -6.08 -26.50 17.72
C THR A 307 -4.81 -25.95 18.35
N GLU A 308 -4.03 -26.82 18.96
CA GLU A 308 -2.64 -26.57 19.38
C GLU A 308 -1.69 -26.95 18.25
N VAL A 309 -0.72 -26.09 17.93
CA VAL A 309 0.25 -26.30 16.86
C VAL A 309 1.62 -26.69 17.44
N LYS A 310 2.18 -27.77 16.96
CA LYS A 310 3.54 -28.23 17.32
C LYS A 310 4.45 -28.16 16.09
N TYR A 311 5.45 -27.31 16.16
CA TYR A 311 6.49 -27.23 15.14
C TYR A 311 7.75 -27.97 15.57
N ARG A 312 8.25 -28.90 14.76
CA ARG A 312 9.43 -29.73 15.07
C ARG A 312 10.41 -29.71 13.89
N GLN A 313 11.70 -29.84 14.19
CA GLN A 313 12.79 -29.92 13.20
C GLN A 313 13.49 -31.28 13.14
N ASN A 314 13.15 -32.22 14.00
CA ASN A 314 13.78 -33.57 14.08
C ASN A 314 12.74 -34.65 13.81
N GLU A 315 13.18 -35.81 13.31
CA GLU A 315 12.36 -36.91 12.79
C GLU A 315 11.54 -37.68 13.85
N GLU A 316 11.74 -37.46 15.14
CA GLU A 316 10.97 -38.14 16.16
C GLU A 316 9.59 -37.49 16.37
N MET A 317 8.60 -37.97 15.64
CA MET A 317 7.20 -37.70 15.95
C MET A 317 6.78 -38.62 17.14
N GLY A 318 6.64 -38.04 18.35
CA GLY A 318 5.99 -38.70 19.45
C GLY A 318 4.51 -39.01 19.18
N THR A 319 3.83 -39.73 20.08
CA THR A 319 2.38 -39.91 19.94
C THR A 319 1.65 -38.56 20.12
N PRO A 320 0.48 -38.35 19.47
CA PRO A 320 -0.29 -37.11 19.61
C PRO A 320 -0.64 -36.75 21.05
N ALA A 321 -0.88 -37.75 21.90
CA ALA A 321 -1.14 -37.58 23.36
C ALA A 321 0.08 -37.06 24.11
N GLU A 322 1.31 -37.35 23.65
CA GLU A 322 2.56 -36.87 24.25
C GLU A 322 2.91 -35.44 23.73
N ALA A 323 2.26 -34.98 22.67
CA ALA A 323 2.55 -33.67 22.07
C ALA A 323 2.09 -32.50 22.94
N VAL A 324 1.06 -32.70 23.79
CA VAL A 324 0.50 -31.66 24.67
C VAL A 324 0.40 -32.19 26.06
N ASP A 325 1.22 -31.68 27.00
CA ASP A 325 1.19 -32.11 28.40
C ASP A 325 -0.16 -31.73 29.06
N TYR A 326 -0.50 -32.46 30.14
CA TYR A 326 -1.76 -32.31 30.86
C TYR A 326 -2.00 -30.86 31.32
N ARG A 327 -0.96 -30.17 31.76
CA ARG A 327 -1.08 -28.77 32.22
C ARG A 327 -1.45 -27.82 31.06
N LYS A 328 -0.86 -28.00 29.90
CA LYS A 328 -1.18 -27.22 28.67
C LYS A 328 -2.60 -27.55 28.22
N GLN A 329 -3.02 -28.83 28.23
CA GLN A 329 -4.41 -29.19 27.90
C GLN A 329 -5.40 -28.46 28.80
N GLN A 330 -5.20 -28.47 30.14
CA GLN A 330 -6.08 -27.73 31.06
C GLN A 330 -6.11 -26.21 30.79
N ASN A 331 -5.00 -25.63 30.37
CA ASN A 331 -4.96 -24.23 30.02
C ASN A 331 -5.77 -23.93 28.73
N ILE A 332 -5.62 -24.75 27.70
CA ILE A 332 -6.38 -24.65 26.45
C ILE A 332 -7.89 -24.79 26.75
N LEU A 333 -8.28 -25.78 27.56
CA LEU A 333 -9.68 -25.98 27.97
C LEU A 333 -10.27 -24.75 28.68
N ARG A 334 -9.51 -24.08 29.54
CA ARG A 334 -9.94 -22.84 30.20
C ARG A 334 -10.10 -21.70 29.24
N ALA A 335 -9.16 -21.51 28.32
CA ALA A 335 -9.24 -20.47 27.32
C ALA A 335 -10.41 -20.71 26.33
N ALA A 336 -10.65 -21.96 25.93
CA ALA A 336 -11.76 -22.34 25.07
C ALA A 336 -13.11 -22.03 25.72
N LYS A 337 -13.29 -22.30 27.02
CA LYS A 337 -14.52 -21.95 27.77
C LYS A 337 -14.78 -20.44 27.73
N VAL A 338 -13.74 -19.60 27.80
CA VAL A 338 -13.86 -18.15 27.70
C VAL A 338 -14.29 -17.77 26.27
N TYR A 339 -13.67 -18.34 25.23
CA TYR A 339 -14.01 -18.07 23.84
C TYR A 339 -15.45 -18.47 23.52
N ILE A 340 -15.86 -19.67 23.96
CA ILE A 340 -17.23 -20.18 23.77
C ILE A 340 -18.27 -19.24 24.41
N ALA A 341 -18.01 -18.78 25.64
CA ALA A 341 -18.89 -17.87 26.36
C ALA A 341 -18.94 -16.48 25.71
N GLN A 342 -17.79 -15.92 25.34
CA GLN A 342 -17.73 -14.58 24.70
C GLN A 342 -18.47 -14.51 23.35
N ASN A 343 -18.50 -15.62 22.61
CA ASN A 343 -19.11 -15.69 21.30
C ASN A 343 -20.51 -16.38 21.33
N CYS A 344 -21.06 -16.69 22.51
CA CYS A 344 -22.37 -17.34 22.69
C CYS A 344 -22.53 -18.64 21.88
N LEU A 345 -21.44 -19.42 21.70
CA LEU A 345 -21.42 -20.57 20.81
C LEU A 345 -22.26 -21.75 21.28
N MET A 346 -22.46 -21.92 22.61
CA MET A 346 -23.38 -22.93 23.16
C MET A 346 -24.83 -22.70 22.74
N GLU A 347 -25.25 -21.45 22.72
CA GLU A 347 -26.61 -21.07 22.34
C GLU A 347 -26.87 -21.25 20.84
N GLN A 348 -25.80 -21.23 20.05
CA GLN A 348 -25.83 -21.44 18.60
C GLN A 348 -25.81 -22.93 18.21
N GLY A 349 -25.65 -23.85 19.18
CA GLY A 349 -25.73 -25.29 18.97
C GLY A 349 -24.49 -25.90 18.32
N TYR A 350 -23.31 -25.26 18.42
CA TYR A 350 -22.07 -25.83 17.94
C TYR A 350 -21.55 -26.94 18.84
N ASP A 351 -20.93 -27.95 18.22
CA ASP A 351 -20.10 -28.96 18.89
C ASP A 351 -18.65 -28.44 19.02
N PHE A 352 -17.90 -28.98 19.99
CA PHE A 352 -16.52 -28.53 20.30
C PHE A 352 -15.56 -29.68 20.29
N ARG A 353 -14.38 -29.46 19.72
CA ARG A 353 -13.33 -30.48 19.63
C ARG A 353 -11.94 -29.84 19.85
N PHE A 354 -11.03 -30.64 20.41
CA PHE A 354 -9.66 -30.22 20.69
C PHE A 354 -8.67 -31.06 19.87
N ASP A 355 -7.99 -30.38 18.95
CA ASP A 355 -7.15 -31.02 17.95
C ASP A 355 -5.67 -30.62 18.13
N VAL A 356 -4.78 -31.42 17.55
CA VAL A 356 -3.35 -31.10 17.47
C VAL A 356 -2.88 -31.14 16.03
N ALA A 357 -2.22 -30.04 15.63
CA ALA A 357 -1.58 -29.92 14.34
C ALA A 357 -0.05 -29.98 14.50
N GLU A 358 0.58 -30.98 13.92
CA GLU A 358 2.04 -31.12 13.94
C GLU A 358 2.62 -30.75 12.58
N VAL A 359 3.56 -29.83 12.59
CA VAL A 359 4.32 -29.40 11.40
C VAL A 359 5.78 -29.80 11.61
N LEU A 360 6.26 -30.75 10.82
CA LEU A 360 7.64 -31.20 10.81
C LEU A 360 8.35 -30.63 9.59
N ASN A 361 9.47 -29.97 9.79
CA ASN A 361 10.35 -29.54 8.71
C ASN A 361 11.68 -30.32 8.80
N SER A 362 11.85 -31.31 7.94
CA SER A 362 13.03 -32.15 7.87
C SER A 362 13.58 -32.14 6.44
N GLU A 363 14.90 -31.95 6.28
CA GLU A 363 15.61 -31.93 4.99
C GLU A 363 14.99 -31.06 3.89
N GLY A 364 14.43 -29.88 4.28
CA GLY A 364 13.79 -28.96 3.32
C GLY A 364 12.40 -29.39 2.86
N LYS A 365 11.85 -30.48 3.40
CA LYS A 365 10.47 -30.92 3.17
C LYS A 365 9.63 -30.63 4.41
N THR A 366 8.40 -30.19 4.20
CA THR A 366 7.43 -29.94 5.28
C THR A 366 6.38 -31.05 5.28
N TYR A 367 6.27 -31.75 6.39
CA TYR A 367 5.25 -32.75 6.64
C TYR A 367 4.22 -32.17 7.61
N PHE A 368 2.95 -32.51 7.41
CA PHE A 368 1.84 -32.05 8.22
C PHE A 368 1.03 -33.27 8.69
N ARG A 369 0.81 -33.36 9.99
CA ARG A 369 -0.06 -34.36 10.62
C ARG A 369 -1.11 -33.62 11.42
N TYR A 370 -2.37 -33.99 11.23
CA TYR A 370 -3.51 -33.42 11.94
C TYR A 370 -4.19 -34.53 12.73
N THR A 371 -4.33 -34.36 14.04
CA THR A 371 -4.96 -35.32 14.93
C THR A 371 -6.23 -34.68 15.48
N GLU A 372 -7.36 -35.21 15.06
CA GLU A 372 -8.69 -34.84 15.56
C GLU A 372 -8.93 -35.50 16.92
N ASP A 373 -9.68 -34.81 17.79
CA ASP A 373 -10.04 -35.26 19.14
C ASP A 373 -8.84 -35.72 19.96
N ALA A 374 -7.78 -34.94 19.93
CA ALA A 374 -6.51 -35.28 20.56
C ALA A 374 -6.59 -35.33 22.11
N PHE A 375 -7.51 -34.56 22.70
CA PHE A 375 -7.85 -34.60 24.14
C PHE A 375 -9.28 -34.08 24.36
N GLN A 376 -9.90 -34.44 25.45
CA GLN A 376 -11.30 -34.17 25.76
C GLN A 376 -11.46 -33.22 26.95
N LEU A 377 -12.66 -32.64 27.08
CA LEU A 377 -13.06 -31.73 28.18
C LEU A 377 -13.08 -32.45 29.54
#